data_9267b625bad24f407e7075b19aba6e01
#
_entry.id   9267b625bad24f407e7075b19aba6e01
#
_cell.length_a   1.000
_cell.length_b   1.000
_cell.length_c   1.000
_cell.angle_alpha   90.00
_cell.angle_beta   90.00
_cell.angle_gamma   90.00
#
_symmetry.space_group_name_H-M   'P 1'
#
loop_
_entity.id
_entity.type
_entity.pdbx_description
1 polymer ?
#
loop_
_entity_poly.entity_id
_entity_poly.type
_entity_poly.pdbx_seq_one_letter_code
_entity_poly.pdbx_strand_id
1 'polypeptide(L)'
;MIKNTFLGIGPMSVEIIDSLDYFSKKFKKKIMLICSRNQIESDKLGSGYVNNFSTKQFSQYVKKKKNKLLIMSRDHCGPFKRDGNKKNLKKEIENCKISLLDDIINDFKILHIDTSECGQGKYDVAKELMDYCNEKAKNNDKKIFFEFGCEDHGILTNFKKFKKDAKFLSNFPNRQFIVCQTGSLVKSIFQIGQFDIETVKIMKNI
;
A
#
# COMPACT_ATOMS: atom_id res chain seq x y z
N MET A 1 10.48 4.48 -12.17
CA MET A 1 10.74 3.28 -11.33
C MET A 1 11.52 3.72 -10.10
N ILE A 2 11.05 3.36 -8.91
CA ILE A 2 11.77 3.63 -7.65
C ILE A 2 12.78 2.52 -7.48
N LYS A 3 14.06 2.83 -7.74
CA LYS A 3 15.15 1.86 -7.59
C LYS A 3 15.67 1.87 -6.14
N ASN A 4 16.08 0.72 -5.64
CA ASN A 4 16.80 0.55 -4.37
C ASN A 4 16.01 0.98 -3.11
N THR A 5 14.73 0.64 -3.02
CA THR A 5 14.01 0.69 -1.76
C THR A 5 14.08 -0.68 -1.11
N PHE A 6 14.67 -0.74 0.08
CA PHE A 6 14.95 -2.00 0.77
C PHE A 6 14.04 -2.26 1.97
N LEU A 7 13.36 -1.22 2.45
CA LEU A 7 12.59 -1.31 3.68
C LEU A 7 11.31 -0.49 3.57
N GLY A 8 10.18 -1.14 3.80
CA GLY A 8 8.88 -0.54 4.02
C GLY A 8 8.49 -0.70 5.49
N ILE A 9 8.07 0.37 6.13
CA ILE A 9 7.66 0.37 7.54
C ILE A 9 6.34 1.09 7.69
N GLY A 10 5.36 0.41 8.29
CA GLY A 10 4.09 1.01 8.71
C GLY A 10 4.28 1.84 9.97
N PRO A 11 4.24 3.17 9.90
CA PRO A 11 4.44 4.01 11.09
C PRO A 11 3.23 3.87 12.01
N MET A 12 3.49 3.49 13.27
CA MET A 12 2.47 3.36 14.31
C MET A 12 2.37 4.61 15.19
N SER A 13 3.37 5.49 15.10
CA SER A 13 3.43 6.74 15.85
C SER A 13 4.36 7.75 15.16
N VAL A 14 4.34 9.00 15.61
CA VAL A 14 5.23 10.06 15.11
C VAL A 14 6.70 9.80 15.45
N GLU A 15 6.98 9.16 16.58
CA GLU A 15 8.33 8.79 17.00
C GLU A 15 8.96 7.79 16.03
N ILE A 16 8.18 6.88 15.48
CA ILE A 16 8.64 5.96 14.44
C ILE A 16 8.99 6.75 13.18
N ILE A 17 8.17 7.71 12.77
CA ILE A 17 8.46 8.54 11.60
C ILE A 17 9.77 9.32 11.81
N ASP A 18 9.97 9.89 12.99
CA ASP A 18 11.17 10.65 13.34
C ASP A 18 12.43 9.77 13.39
N SER A 19 12.28 8.57 13.94
CA SER A 19 13.36 7.58 13.97
C SER A 19 13.76 7.15 12.56
N LEU A 20 12.78 6.96 11.66
CA LEU A 20 13.02 6.61 10.26
C LEU A 20 13.64 7.78 9.47
N ASP A 21 13.27 9.02 9.78
CA ASP A 21 13.92 10.19 9.22
C ASP A 21 15.41 10.24 9.60
N TYR A 22 15.71 10.08 10.88
CA TYR A 22 17.09 9.98 11.37
C TYR A 22 17.87 8.84 10.71
N PHE A 23 17.30 7.63 10.72
CA PHE A 23 17.93 6.43 10.15
C PHE A 23 18.22 6.61 8.65
N SER A 24 17.24 7.08 7.88
CA SER A 24 17.40 7.25 6.44
C SER A 24 18.49 8.26 6.08
N LYS A 25 18.60 9.36 6.82
CA LYS A 25 19.65 10.36 6.66
C LYS A 25 21.03 9.81 7.02
N LYS A 26 21.12 9.15 8.19
CA LYS A 26 22.38 8.58 8.71
C LYS A 26 22.95 7.52 7.77
N PHE A 27 22.13 6.60 7.29
CA PHE A 27 22.57 5.48 6.45
C PHE A 27 22.38 5.72 4.95
N LYS A 28 21.88 6.88 4.54
CA LYS A 28 21.59 7.26 3.15
C LYS A 28 20.71 6.20 2.43
N LYS A 29 19.71 5.67 3.13
CA LYS A 29 18.82 4.65 2.63
C LYS A 29 17.41 5.19 2.42
N LYS A 30 16.80 4.82 1.28
CA LYS A 30 15.38 5.09 1.04
C LYS A 30 14.53 4.19 1.91
N ILE A 31 13.48 4.77 2.51
CA ILE A 31 12.51 4.07 3.33
C ILE A 31 11.12 4.41 2.82
N MET A 32 10.28 3.41 2.63
CA MET A 32 8.86 3.60 2.40
C MET A 32 8.12 3.68 3.73
N LEU A 33 7.36 4.75 3.92
CA LEU A 33 6.36 4.85 4.98
C LEU A 33 5.07 4.26 4.43
N ILE A 34 4.82 2.99 4.73
CA ILE A 34 3.67 2.23 4.24
C ILE A 34 2.50 2.38 5.20
N CYS A 35 1.52 3.20 4.83
CA CYS A 35 0.42 3.59 5.70
C CYS A 35 -0.89 2.94 5.24
N SER A 36 -1.47 2.06 6.07
CA SER A 36 -2.82 1.56 5.84
C SER A 36 -3.86 2.66 6.05
N ARG A 37 -5.09 2.42 5.57
CA ARG A 37 -6.22 3.32 5.77
C ARG A 37 -6.61 3.49 7.25
N ASN A 38 -6.29 2.52 8.10
CA ASN A 38 -6.48 2.65 9.54
C ASN A 38 -5.44 3.56 10.19
N GLN A 39 -4.19 3.53 9.70
CA GLN A 39 -3.10 4.35 10.23
C GLN A 39 -3.26 5.82 9.83
N ILE A 40 -3.48 6.08 8.56
CA ILE A 40 -3.63 7.41 7.96
C ILE A 40 -4.77 7.38 6.95
N GLU A 41 -5.73 8.28 7.08
CA GLU A 41 -6.87 8.31 6.17
C GLU A 41 -7.28 9.76 5.85
N SER A 42 -8.06 9.93 4.78
CA SER A 42 -8.71 11.19 4.46
C SER A 42 -9.52 11.73 5.65
N ASP A 43 -9.50 13.04 5.87
CA ASP A 43 -10.36 13.71 6.86
C ASP A 43 -11.85 13.48 6.56
N LYS A 44 -12.23 13.39 5.28
CA LYS A 44 -13.60 13.06 4.85
C LYS A 44 -14.06 11.67 5.31
N LEU A 45 -13.12 10.80 5.64
CA LEU A 45 -13.35 9.44 6.13
C LEU A 45 -12.94 9.26 7.60
N GLY A 46 -12.68 10.37 8.32
CA GLY A 46 -12.44 10.39 9.77
C GLY A 46 -10.98 10.25 10.19
N SER A 47 -10.01 10.48 9.28
CA SER A 47 -8.58 10.41 9.60
C SER A 47 -8.10 9.03 10.07
N GLY A 48 -6.85 8.87 10.46
CA GLY A 48 -6.27 7.62 10.96
C GLY A 48 -5.89 7.69 12.43
N TYR A 49 -5.55 6.53 13.04
CA TYR A 49 -5.20 6.48 14.46
C TYR A 49 -3.79 7.04 14.77
N VAL A 50 -2.91 7.12 13.78
CA VAL A 50 -1.57 7.67 13.98
C VAL A 50 -1.67 9.19 14.19
N ASN A 51 -1.58 9.60 15.43
CA ASN A 51 -1.68 11.00 15.86
C ASN A 51 -2.94 11.73 15.32
N ASN A 52 -4.02 11.00 15.05
CA ASN A 52 -5.24 11.47 14.39
C ASN A 52 -4.98 12.20 13.06
N PHE A 53 -3.90 11.86 12.37
CA PHE A 53 -3.55 12.51 11.12
C PHE A 53 -4.56 12.19 10.01
N SER A 54 -5.00 13.24 9.32
CA SER A 54 -5.47 13.10 7.96
C SER A 54 -4.30 12.85 7.01
N THR A 55 -4.58 12.34 5.80
CA THR A 55 -3.59 12.16 4.74
C THR A 55 -2.80 13.45 4.49
N LYS A 56 -3.47 14.60 4.48
CA LYS A 56 -2.85 15.92 4.31
C LYS A 56 -1.90 16.26 5.46
N GLN A 57 -2.33 16.08 6.69
CA GLN A 57 -1.53 16.40 7.88
C GLN A 57 -0.29 15.50 7.97
N PHE A 58 -0.44 14.20 7.69
CA PHE A 58 0.67 13.28 7.61
C PHE A 58 1.70 13.69 6.55
N SER A 59 1.23 13.98 5.33
CA SER A 59 2.10 14.46 4.26
C SER A 59 2.85 15.72 4.65
N GLN A 60 2.18 16.69 5.27
CA GLN A 60 2.82 17.90 5.77
C GLN A 60 3.87 17.60 6.84
N TYR A 61 3.59 16.68 7.76
CA TYR A 61 4.53 16.26 8.79
C TYR A 61 5.80 15.65 8.19
N VAL A 62 5.64 14.73 7.24
CA VAL A 62 6.77 14.11 6.54
C VAL A 62 7.56 15.13 5.72
N LYS A 63 6.90 16.04 5.00
CA LYS A 63 7.56 17.08 4.19
C LYS A 63 8.37 18.08 5.03
N LYS A 64 7.94 18.40 6.26
CA LYS A 64 8.70 19.23 7.19
C LYS A 64 10.09 18.65 7.53
N LYS A 65 10.29 17.33 7.42
CA LYS A 65 11.60 16.69 7.61
C LYS A 65 12.61 17.02 6.50
N LYS A 66 12.15 17.56 5.37
CA LYS A 66 12.97 17.91 4.18
C LYS A 66 13.87 16.76 3.72
N ASN A 67 13.37 15.52 3.86
CA ASN A 67 14.11 14.30 3.58
C ASN A 67 13.54 13.58 2.34
N LYS A 68 14.26 13.66 1.24
CA LYS A 68 13.87 13.00 -0.03
C LYS A 68 14.04 11.47 -0.03
N LEU A 69 14.59 10.91 1.04
CA LEU A 69 14.75 9.46 1.21
C LEU A 69 13.51 8.81 1.82
N LEU A 70 12.60 9.59 2.40
CA LEU A 70 11.31 9.11 2.86
C LEU A 70 10.30 9.11 1.71
N ILE A 71 9.69 7.97 1.45
CA ILE A 71 8.70 7.78 0.37
C ILE A 71 7.38 7.42 1.01
N MET A 72 6.38 8.25 0.84
CA MET A 72 5.02 7.94 1.31
C MET A 72 4.37 6.93 0.39
N SER A 73 3.85 5.87 0.97
CA SER A 73 3.17 4.77 0.29
C SER A 73 1.85 4.44 1.00
N ARG A 74 0.80 4.25 0.22
CA ARG A 74 -0.46 3.70 0.72
C ARG A 74 -0.34 2.19 0.79
N ASP A 75 -0.78 1.63 1.92
CA ASP A 75 -0.87 0.20 2.16
C ASP A 75 -2.33 -0.25 2.21
N HIS A 76 -2.62 -1.44 1.68
CA HIS A 76 -3.94 -2.08 1.70
C HIS A 76 -5.13 -1.16 1.35
N CYS A 77 -5.05 -0.38 0.26
CA CYS A 77 -6.18 0.42 -0.18
C CYS A 77 -7.10 -0.40 -1.10
N GLY A 78 -8.15 -0.92 -0.50
CA GLY A 78 -9.18 -1.67 -1.20
C GLY A 78 -10.49 -1.70 -0.42
N PRO A 79 -11.57 -2.17 -1.03
CA PRO A 79 -12.83 -2.35 -0.33
C PRO A 79 -12.69 -3.26 0.89
N PHE A 80 -13.37 -2.90 1.98
CA PHE A 80 -13.42 -3.65 3.24
C PHE A 80 -12.11 -3.73 4.04
N LYS A 81 -11.08 -2.97 3.65
CA LYS A 81 -9.77 -2.95 4.33
C LYS A 81 -9.70 -1.97 5.51
N ARG A 82 -10.72 -1.20 5.76
CA ARG A 82 -10.82 -0.34 6.94
C ARG A 82 -11.83 -0.94 7.93
N ASP A 83 -13.04 -0.67 7.92
CA ASP A 83 -13.97 -0.92 9.02
C ASP A 83 -14.91 -2.11 8.77
N GLY A 84 -14.42 -3.25 8.37
CA GLY A 84 -15.11 -4.55 8.48
C GLY A 84 -16.58 -4.70 8.04
N ASN A 85 -17.24 -3.63 7.60
CA ASN A 85 -18.64 -3.66 7.24
C ASN A 85 -18.83 -4.08 5.77
N LYS A 86 -18.77 -5.39 5.52
CA LYS A 86 -18.80 -6.01 4.19
C LYS A 86 -20.16 -5.89 3.45
N LYS A 87 -20.99 -4.89 3.76
CA LYS A 87 -22.37 -4.84 3.27
C LYS A 87 -22.57 -4.12 1.95
N ASN A 88 -21.66 -3.23 1.53
CA ASN A 88 -21.88 -2.42 0.33
C ASN A 88 -20.59 -2.15 -0.44
N LEU A 89 -20.30 -3.03 -1.40
CA LEU A 89 -19.10 -2.93 -2.24
C LEU A 89 -19.01 -1.59 -2.99
N LYS A 90 -20.12 -1.09 -3.53
CA LYS A 90 -20.13 0.18 -4.28
C LYS A 90 -19.72 1.36 -3.40
N LYS A 91 -20.24 1.42 -2.16
CA LYS A 91 -19.85 2.46 -1.20
C LYS A 91 -18.38 2.33 -0.82
N GLU A 92 -17.87 1.13 -0.64
CA GLU A 92 -16.45 0.91 -0.31
C GLU A 92 -15.52 1.29 -1.46
N ILE A 93 -15.90 1.06 -2.71
CA ILE A 93 -15.15 1.55 -3.88
C ILE A 93 -15.08 3.08 -3.86
N GLU A 94 -16.18 3.77 -3.61
CA GLU A 94 -16.17 5.24 -3.50
C GLU A 94 -15.32 5.74 -2.33
N ASN A 95 -15.36 5.08 -1.17
CA ASN A 95 -14.46 5.38 -0.05
C ASN A 95 -12.99 5.19 -0.44
N CYS A 96 -12.64 4.13 -1.16
CA CYS A 96 -11.30 3.93 -1.68
C CYS A 96 -10.88 5.05 -2.65
N LYS A 97 -11.76 5.50 -3.54
CA LYS A 97 -11.50 6.62 -4.45
C LYS A 97 -11.22 7.92 -3.70
N ILE A 98 -11.94 8.20 -2.61
CA ILE A 98 -11.69 9.37 -1.76
C ILE A 98 -10.28 9.27 -1.14
N SER A 99 -9.92 8.13 -0.53
CA SER A 99 -8.60 7.91 0.05
C SER A 99 -7.48 8.08 -0.98
N LEU A 100 -7.61 7.41 -2.13
CA LEU A 100 -6.61 7.43 -3.20
C LEU A 100 -6.42 8.80 -3.83
N LEU A 101 -7.51 9.58 -3.97
CA LEU A 101 -7.41 10.96 -4.44
C LEU A 101 -6.63 11.83 -3.46
N ASP A 102 -6.92 11.72 -2.17
CA ASP A 102 -6.18 12.45 -1.14
C ASP A 102 -4.71 12.05 -1.10
N ASP A 103 -4.40 10.76 -1.28
CA ASP A 103 -3.01 10.28 -1.38
C ASP A 103 -2.28 10.93 -2.57
N ILE A 104 -2.90 10.93 -3.75
CA ILE A 104 -2.34 11.49 -4.97
C ILE A 104 -2.05 13.00 -4.79
N ILE A 105 -3.02 13.75 -4.30
CA ILE A 105 -2.89 15.20 -4.07
C ILE A 105 -1.80 15.50 -3.05
N ASN A 106 -1.64 14.65 -2.04
CA ASN A 106 -0.69 14.81 -0.95
C ASN A 106 0.65 14.09 -1.16
N ASP A 107 1.00 13.75 -2.43
CA ASP A 107 2.31 13.25 -2.86
C ASP A 107 2.68 11.85 -2.35
N PHE A 108 1.74 11.00 -2.06
CA PHE A 108 2.01 9.57 -1.96
C PHE A 108 2.49 9.06 -3.33
N LYS A 109 3.57 8.30 -3.33
CA LYS A 109 4.22 7.85 -4.56
C LYS A 109 3.84 6.45 -4.97
N ILE A 110 3.51 5.60 -4.02
CA ILE A 110 3.14 4.21 -4.25
C ILE A 110 1.75 3.99 -3.68
N LEU A 111 0.89 3.39 -4.47
CA LEU A 111 -0.49 3.08 -4.09
C LEU A 111 -0.69 1.57 -4.19
N HIS A 112 -0.82 0.90 -3.05
CA HIS A 112 -1.16 -0.53 -3.00
C HIS A 112 -2.67 -0.69 -3.16
N ILE A 113 -3.06 -1.27 -4.28
CA ILE A 113 -4.46 -1.63 -4.56
C ILE A 113 -4.69 -3.07 -4.13
N ASP A 114 -5.44 -3.24 -3.05
CA ASP A 114 -5.73 -4.54 -2.45
C ASP A 114 -7.21 -4.87 -2.51
N THR A 115 -7.58 -5.70 -3.47
CA THR A 115 -8.96 -6.16 -3.70
C THR A 115 -9.20 -7.60 -3.26
N SER A 116 -8.41 -8.12 -2.32
CA SER A 116 -8.51 -9.50 -1.84
C SER A 116 -9.91 -9.86 -1.29
N GLU A 117 -10.62 -8.89 -0.71
CA GLU A 117 -11.96 -9.08 -0.15
C GLU A 117 -13.10 -8.98 -1.19
N CYS A 118 -12.78 -8.72 -2.47
CA CYS A 118 -13.79 -8.52 -3.53
C CYS A 118 -14.21 -9.82 -4.26
N GLY A 119 -13.72 -10.97 -3.82
CA GLY A 119 -14.10 -12.27 -4.40
C GLY A 119 -13.76 -12.37 -5.88
N GLN A 120 -14.71 -12.84 -6.68
CA GLN A 120 -14.51 -13.08 -8.13
C GLN A 120 -14.28 -11.79 -8.92
N GLY A 121 -14.85 -10.65 -8.48
CA GLY A 121 -14.72 -9.33 -9.14
C GLY A 121 -13.42 -8.56 -8.82
N LYS A 122 -12.47 -9.18 -8.13
CA LYS A 122 -11.27 -8.48 -7.62
C LYS A 122 -10.46 -7.74 -8.69
N TYR A 123 -10.30 -8.29 -9.87
CA TYR A 123 -9.53 -7.66 -10.95
C TYR A 123 -10.29 -6.51 -11.61
N ASP A 124 -11.61 -6.60 -11.72
CA ASP A 124 -12.44 -5.51 -12.28
C ASP A 124 -12.42 -4.31 -11.34
N VAL A 125 -12.59 -4.55 -10.05
CA VAL A 125 -12.49 -3.50 -9.03
C VAL A 125 -11.08 -2.91 -8.98
N ALA A 126 -10.03 -3.74 -9.04
CA ALA A 126 -8.66 -3.25 -9.08
C ALA A 126 -8.40 -2.37 -10.31
N LYS A 127 -8.87 -2.82 -11.48
CA LYS A 127 -8.77 -2.05 -12.72
C LYS A 127 -9.48 -0.70 -12.60
N GLU A 128 -10.71 -0.68 -12.09
CA GLU A 128 -11.48 0.56 -11.86
C GLU A 128 -10.71 1.55 -10.98
N LEU A 129 -10.15 1.07 -9.85
CA LEU A 129 -9.39 1.91 -8.93
C LEU A 129 -8.07 2.40 -9.54
N MET A 130 -7.34 1.55 -10.27
CA MET A 130 -6.09 1.93 -10.92
C MET A 130 -6.31 2.92 -12.06
N ASP A 131 -7.34 2.73 -12.89
CA ASP A 131 -7.70 3.67 -13.96
C ASP A 131 -8.10 5.02 -13.38
N TYR A 132 -8.91 5.02 -12.32
CA TYR A 132 -9.25 6.23 -11.57
C TYR A 132 -7.99 6.97 -11.06
N CYS A 133 -7.05 6.25 -10.44
CA CYS A 133 -5.81 6.83 -9.95
C CYS A 133 -4.97 7.43 -11.08
N ASN A 134 -4.87 6.77 -12.22
CA ASN A 134 -4.13 7.27 -13.39
C ASN A 134 -4.76 8.57 -13.93
N GLU A 135 -6.09 8.60 -14.04
CA GLU A 135 -6.81 9.82 -14.44
C GLU A 135 -6.52 10.97 -13.46
N LYS A 136 -6.71 10.73 -12.16
CA LYS A 136 -6.52 11.77 -11.13
C LYS A 136 -5.08 12.22 -11.01
N ALA A 137 -4.12 11.30 -11.14
CA ALA A 137 -2.71 11.65 -11.15
C ALA A 137 -2.35 12.56 -12.35
N LYS A 138 -2.85 12.23 -13.54
CA LYS A 138 -2.68 13.07 -14.73
C LYS A 138 -3.27 14.46 -14.54
N ASN A 139 -4.51 14.54 -14.03
CA ASN A 139 -5.22 15.81 -13.84
C ASN A 139 -4.56 16.71 -12.78
N ASN A 140 -3.77 16.15 -11.88
CA ASN A 140 -3.07 16.89 -10.82
C ASN A 140 -1.55 17.00 -11.05
N ASP A 141 -1.05 16.64 -12.23
CA ASP A 141 0.38 16.61 -12.58
C ASP A 141 1.21 15.81 -11.53
N LYS A 142 0.71 14.65 -11.14
CA LYS A 142 1.36 13.76 -10.16
C LYS A 142 1.86 12.51 -10.83
N LYS A 143 3.02 12.04 -10.35
CA LYS A 143 3.58 10.76 -10.75
C LYS A 143 3.37 9.75 -9.63
N ILE A 144 2.62 8.69 -9.94
CA ILE A 144 2.32 7.59 -9.03
C ILE A 144 2.80 6.26 -9.60
N PHE A 145 2.96 5.30 -8.71
CA PHE A 145 3.26 3.91 -9.05
C PHE A 145 2.31 2.98 -8.31
N PHE A 146 2.03 1.83 -8.91
CA PHE A 146 1.18 0.83 -8.30
C PHE A 146 1.97 -0.29 -7.64
N GLU A 147 1.49 -0.66 -6.49
CA GLU A 147 1.69 -1.94 -5.86
C GLU A 147 0.38 -2.72 -5.95
N PHE A 148 0.45 -4.00 -6.27
CA PHE A 148 -0.72 -4.85 -6.37
C PHE A 148 -0.45 -6.22 -5.75
N GLY A 149 -1.45 -6.78 -5.12
CA GLY A 149 -1.44 -8.14 -4.63
C GLY A 149 -2.65 -8.40 -3.77
N CYS A 150 -3.17 -9.60 -3.92
CA CYS A 150 -4.31 -10.07 -3.15
C CYS A 150 -3.81 -11.10 -2.16
N GLU A 151 -3.45 -10.64 -0.98
CA GLU A 151 -2.95 -11.51 0.08
C GLU A 151 -4.08 -12.34 0.69
N ASP A 152 -3.83 -13.63 0.87
CA ASP A 152 -4.63 -14.48 1.73
C ASP A 152 -3.90 -14.61 3.06
N HIS A 153 -4.37 -13.91 4.08
CA HIS A 153 -3.74 -13.90 5.39
C HIS A 153 -3.50 -15.32 5.92
N GLY A 154 -2.25 -15.61 6.23
CA GLY A 154 -1.84 -16.87 6.87
C GLY A 154 -1.55 -18.03 5.93
N ILE A 155 -1.58 -17.83 4.62
CA ILE A 155 -1.27 -18.85 3.62
C ILE A 155 -0.19 -18.30 2.69
N LEU A 156 0.83 -19.11 2.39
CA LEU A 156 1.81 -18.77 1.36
C LEU A 156 1.13 -18.51 0.02
N THR A 157 1.58 -17.49 -0.69
CA THR A 157 0.99 -17.14 -1.98
C THR A 157 1.13 -18.29 -2.97
N ASN A 158 0.01 -18.74 -3.52
CA ASN A 158 -0.02 -19.80 -4.53
C ASN A 158 0.57 -19.28 -5.86
N PHE A 159 1.45 -20.04 -6.50
CA PHE A 159 2.10 -19.66 -7.75
C PHE A 159 1.13 -19.33 -8.90
N LYS A 160 0.02 -20.07 -9.03
CA LYS A 160 -1.00 -19.79 -10.06
C LYS A 160 -1.65 -18.42 -9.82
N LYS A 161 -1.93 -18.11 -8.55
CA LYS A 161 -2.49 -16.81 -8.14
C LYS A 161 -1.48 -15.70 -8.39
N PHE A 162 -0.24 -15.87 -7.95
CA PHE A 162 0.84 -14.92 -8.16
C PHE A 162 1.06 -14.59 -9.64
N LYS A 163 1.09 -15.61 -10.52
CA LYS A 163 1.18 -15.43 -11.98
C LYS A 163 0.01 -14.63 -12.55
N LYS A 164 -1.22 -14.87 -12.07
CA LYS A 164 -2.39 -14.11 -12.50
C LYS A 164 -2.29 -12.65 -12.06
N ASP A 165 -1.88 -12.41 -10.83
CA ASP A 165 -1.71 -11.06 -10.29
C ASP A 165 -0.58 -10.32 -11.02
N ALA A 166 0.56 -10.98 -11.31
CA ALA A 166 1.64 -10.42 -12.10
C ALA A 166 1.21 -10.08 -13.54
N LYS A 167 0.47 -10.99 -14.19
CA LYS A 167 -0.09 -10.75 -15.52
C LYS A 167 -1.08 -9.59 -15.53
N PHE A 168 -1.95 -9.49 -14.52
CA PHE A 168 -2.87 -8.36 -14.38
C PHE A 168 -2.09 -7.05 -14.23
N LEU A 169 -1.14 -6.99 -13.31
CA LEU A 169 -0.34 -5.81 -13.05
C LEU A 169 0.50 -5.39 -14.26
N SER A 170 0.90 -6.32 -15.11
CA SER A 170 1.70 -6.03 -16.32
C SER A 170 0.99 -5.12 -17.32
N ASN A 171 -0.34 -5.00 -17.26
CA ASN A 171 -1.11 -4.08 -18.11
C ASN A 171 -0.94 -2.60 -17.72
N PHE A 172 -0.33 -2.30 -16.57
CA PHE A 172 -0.15 -0.94 -16.09
C PHE A 172 1.32 -0.50 -16.25
N PRO A 173 1.60 0.57 -17.02
CA PRO A 173 2.97 1.01 -17.29
C PRO A 173 3.69 1.55 -16.04
N ASN A 174 2.94 2.03 -15.06
CA ASN A 174 3.44 2.55 -13.79
C ASN A 174 3.42 1.52 -12.64
N ARG A 175 3.42 0.24 -12.97
CA ARG A 175 3.61 -0.84 -11.99
C ARG A 175 4.97 -0.76 -11.33
N GLN A 176 5.04 -1.06 -10.03
CA GLN A 176 6.27 -0.99 -9.27
C GLN A 176 6.53 -2.25 -8.46
N PHE A 177 5.53 -2.70 -7.70
CA PHE A 177 5.65 -3.84 -6.81
C PHE A 177 4.47 -4.80 -6.96
N ILE A 178 4.75 -6.07 -6.71
CA ILE A 178 3.73 -7.09 -6.49
C ILE A 178 3.91 -7.65 -5.08
N VAL A 179 2.82 -7.77 -4.36
CA VAL A 179 2.85 -8.33 -3.01
C VAL A 179 2.87 -9.85 -3.07
N CYS A 180 3.69 -10.44 -2.23
CA CYS A 180 3.86 -11.87 -2.12
C CYS A 180 3.92 -12.25 -0.64
N GLN A 181 2.97 -13.06 -0.19
CA GLN A 181 2.99 -13.61 1.16
C GLN A 181 4.05 -14.69 1.26
N THR A 182 5.15 -14.42 1.94
CA THR A 182 6.32 -15.30 2.03
C THR A 182 6.60 -15.79 3.43
N GLY A 183 5.82 -15.35 4.40
CA GLY A 183 6.07 -15.58 5.81
C GLY A 183 4.84 -16.02 6.57
N SER A 184 5.05 -16.15 7.84
CA SER A 184 4.07 -16.64 8.79
C SER A 184 3.06 -15.59 9.21
N LEU A 185 1.88 -16.07 9.51
CA LEU A 185 0.86 -15.31 10.21
C LEU A 185 1.29 -15.12 11.67
N VAL A 186 1.16 -13.91 12.19
CA VAL A 186 1.22 -13.68 13.63
C VAL A 186 -0.19 -13.81 14.21
N LYS A 187 -0.40 -14.80 15.08
CA LYS A 187 -1.65 -14.98 15.81
C LYS A 187 -1.41 -14.70 17.28
N SER A 188 -2.02 -13.61 17.76
CA SER A 188 -1.74 -13.12 19.12
C SER A 188 -0.23 -12.77 19.28
N ILE A 189 0.48 -13.48 20.15
CA ILE A 189 1.92 -13.33 20.38
C ILE A 189 2.76 -14.43 19.69
N PHE A 190 2.12 -15.34 18.97
CA PHE A 190 2.80 -16.46 18.33
C PHE A 190 2.90 -16.28 16.84
N GLN A 191 4.09 -16.52 16.32
CA GLN A 191 4.33 -16.62 14.88
C GLN A 191 3.94 -18.04 14.42
N ILE A 192 2.99 -18.12 13.47
CA ILE A 192 2.50 -19.39 12.94
C ILE A 192 2.95 -19.51 11.48
N GLY A 193 3.61 -20.59 11.15
CA GLY A 193 4.12 -20.89 9.82
C GLY A 193 5.62 -20.63 9.67
N GLN A 194 6.13 -20.93 8.49
CA GLN A 194 7.56 -20.83 8.19
C GLN A 194 7.78 -19.98 6.96
N PHE A 195 8.89 -19.23 6.96
CA PHE A 195 9.38 -18.56 5.78
C PHE A 195 9.97 -19.58 4.80
N ASP A 196 9.45 -19.60 3.57
CA ASP A 196 9.95 -20.49 2.51
C ASP A 196 10.77 -19.71 1.49
N ILE A 197 12.09 -19.81 1.61
CA ILE A 197 13.05 -19.15 0.74
C ILE A 197 12.99 -19.66 -0.70
N GLU A 198 12.67 -20.95 -0.91
CA GLU A 198 12.62 -21.53 -2.26
C GLU A 198 11.40 -20.99 -3.02
N THR A 199 10.26 -20.87 -2.36
CA THR A 199 9.09 -20.18 -2.90
C THR A 199 9.43 -18.76 -3.33
N VAL A 200 10.16 -17.99 -2.51
CA VAL A 200 10.58 -16.62 -2.85
C VAL A 200 11.50 -16.58 -4.07
N LYS A 201 12.46 -17.51 -4.15
CA LYS A 201 13.36 -17.61 -5.32
C LYS A 201 12.61 -17.89 -6.62
N ILE A 202 11.61 -18.78 -6.57
CA ILE A 202 10.77 -19.09 -7.74
C ILE A 202 9.95 -17.88 -8.16
N MET A 203 9.30 -17.19 -7.19
CA MET A 203 8.48 -16.02 -7.46
C MET A 203 9.26 -14.86 -8.04
N LYS A 204 10.54 -14.69 -7.65
CA LYS A 204 11.43 -13.67 -8.22
C LYS A 204 11.65 -13.82 -9.72
N ASN A 205 11.50 -15.02 -10.25
CA ASN A 205 11.75 -15.35 -11.66
C ASN A 205 10.47 -15.34 -12.53
N ILE A 206 9.32 -15.02 -11.95
CA ILE A 206 8.03 -14.84 -12.63
C ILE A 206 7.85 -13.39 -13.05
#